data_70fb8ad03d0ce8ccae51232f46a13503
#
_entry.id   70fb8ad03d0ce8ccae51232f46a13503
#
_cell.length_a   1.000
_cell.length_b   1.000
_cell.length_c   1.000
_cell.angle_alpha   90.00
_cell.angle_beta   90.00
_cell.angle_gamma   90.00
#
_symmetry.space_group_name_H-M   'P 1'
#
loop_
_entity.id
_entity.type
_entity.pdbx_description
1 polymer ?
#
loop_
_entity_poly.entity_id
_entity_poly.type
_entity_poly.pdbx_seq_one_letter_code
_entity_poly.pdbx_strand_id
1 'polypeptide(L)'
;MPLTRGRFAEYSGQTVLSRVGKADAVNLEPSVDAWRLTHRCSEYHLIYGDNLQAIVIATVGSPSIHVLLESITQYARDLPVYISSNSLELWAEVRGRLKNNRVVFRPNTATNFGDAYNSIVSYAFQHGDYDSLIIANDDVVLSPDTIEKMKADYKYVGREFKVGFLGARSDYVLPAQNIRVAEQDDVFSALKWESELHIKMTDVIAPIFAAISKEAWETAQFPSTNWYSDNIICHDLCKAGYFHFVSRGYVHHAGSQTVGNDFKKCHEEPREWIKQHRPDMYEVFYGNT
;
A
#
# COMPACT_ATOMS: atom_id res chain seq x y z
N MET A 1 13.60 -37.81 -1.32
CA MET A 1 13.05 -37.26 -0.07
C MET A 1 11.78 -36.48 -0.44
N PRO A 2 10.60 -36.83 0.06
CA PRO A 2 9.38 -36.14 -0.31
C PRO A 2 9.29 -34.84 0.47
N LEU A 3 9.05 -33.74 -0.26
CA LEU A 3 8.74 -32.40 0.29
C LEU A 3 7.38 -32.50 1.00
N THR A 4 7.37 -32.27 2.30
CA THR A 4 6.19 -32.19 3.12
C THR A 4 5.39 -30.93 2.75
N ARG A 5 4.14 -31.13 2.33
CA ARG A 5 3.16 -30.08 2.06
C ARG A 5 2.87 -29.30 3.36
N GLY A 6 3.34 -28.07 3.46
CA GLY A 6 2.88 -27.13 4.46
C GLY A 6 1.42 -26.73 4.17
N ARG A 7 0.50 -27.01 5.10
CA ARG A 7 -0.88 -26.48 5.05
C ARG A 7 -0.78 -24.97 5.26
N PHE A 8 -1.23 -24.21 4.29
CA PHE A 8 -1.48 -22.78 4.47
C PHE A 8 -2.63 -22.60 5.47
N ALA A 9 -2.32 -22.04 6.63
CA ALA A 9 -3.34 -21.67 7.59
C ALA A 9 -4.16 -20.51 7.01
N GLU A 10 -5.49 -20.66 7.05
CA GLU A 10 -6.44 -19.62 6.67
C GLU A 10 -6.14 -18.33 7.42
N TYR A 11 -6.09 -17.22 6.70
CA TYR A 11 -5.93 -15.89 7.27
C TYR A 11 -7.12 -15.58 8.18
N SER A 12 -6.94 -15.67 9.49
CA SER A 12 -7.96 -15.29 10.46
C SER A 12 -8.33 -13.79 10.41
N GLY A 13 -7.52 -12.97 9.74
CA GLY A 13 -7.81 -11.55 9.44
C GLY A 13 -9.03 -11.32 8.55
N GLN A 14 -9.44 -12.31 7.75
CA GLN A 14 -10.68 -12.21 6.97
C GLN A 14 -11.93 -12.08 7.85
N THR A 15 -11.90 -12.68 9.04
CA THR A 15 -13.06 -12.68 9.95
C THR A 15 -13.27 -11.33 10.61
N VAL A 16 -12.22 -10.54 10.82
CA VAL A 16 -12.31 -9.23 11.48
C VAL A 16 -12.87 -8.19 10.52
N LEU A 17 -12.38 -8.14 9.29
CA LEU A 17 -12.86 -7.17 8.28
C LEU A 17 -14.28 -7.47 7.81
N SER A 18 -14.69 -8.76 7.73
CA SER A 18 -16.07 -9.11 7.39
C SER A 18 -17.09 -8.79 8.48
N ARG A 19 -16.66 -8.58 9.73
CA ARG A 19 -17.54 -8.24 10.86
C ARG A 19 -17.73 -6.75 11.08
N VAL A 20 -16.76 -5.91 10.71
CA VAL A 20 -16.94 -4.44 10.75
C VAL A 20 -18.06 -4.00 9.79
N GLY A 21 -18.22 -4.69 8.66
CA GLY A 21 -19.33 -4.45 7.73
C GLY A 21 -20.70 -4.96 8.17
N LYS A 22 -20.81 -5.70 9.28
CA LYS A 22 -22.10 -6.29 9.72
C LYS A 22 -22.73 -5.63 10.94
N ALA A 23 -22.02 -4.82 11.70
CA ALA A 23 -22.56 -4.21 12.92
C ALA A 23 -23.38 -2.94 12.66
N ASP A 24 -23.13 -2.22 11.55
CA ASP A 24 -23.87 -1.01 11.16
C ASP A 24 -24.24 -0.98 9.67
N ALA A 25 -24.38 -2.14 9.05
CA ALA A 25 -24.97 -2.26 7.73
C ALA A 25 -26.48 -2.02 7.81
N VAL A 26 -26.89 -0.80 8.07
CA VAL A 26 -28.04 -0.23 7.39
C VAL A 26 -27.68 -0.34 5.91
N ASN A 27 -28.45 -1.16 5.18
CA ASN A 27 -28.34 -1.37 3.73
C ASN A 27 -28.06 -0.05 3.00
N LEU A 28 -26.83 0.27 2.78
CA LEU A 28 -26.34 1.30 1.89
C LEU A 28 -25.51 0.58 0.81
N GLU A 29 -26.19 -0.22 -0.02
CA GLU A 29 -25.81 -0.20 -1.42
C GLU A 29 -26.31 1.15 -1.95
N PRO A 30 -25.46 2.16 -2.11
CA PRO A 30 -25.89 3.34 -2.87
C PRO A 30 -26.09 2.81 -4.29
N SER A 31 -27.32 2.85 -4.78
CA SER A 31 -27.54 2.70 -6.21
C SER A 31 -26.63 3.71 -6.90
N VAL A 32 -25.99 3.32 -8.00
CA VAL A 32 -25.14 4.17 -8.83
C VAL A 32 -25.81 5.52 -9.13
N ASP A 33 -27.12 5.58 -9.09
CA ASP A 33 -27.93 6.77 -9.32
C ASP A 33 -28.08 7.69 -8.09
N ALA A 34 -28.11 7.16 -6.87
CA ALA A 34 -28.10 7.98 -5.64
C ALA A 34 -26.74 8.69 -5.47
N TRP A 35 -25.68 8.07 -5.98
CA TRP A 35 -24.32 8.57 -5.97
C TRP A 35 -24.12 9.77 -6.90
N ARG A 36 -24.77 9.77 -8.08
CA ARG A 36 -24.73 10.86 -9.06
C ARG A 36 -25.43 12.15 -8.61
N LEU A 37 -26.32 12.07 -7.63
CA LEU A 37 -27.16 13.20 -7.21
C LEU A 37 -26.54 14.08 -6.09
N THR A 38 -25.53 13.61 -5.39
CA THR A 38 -24.99 14.32 -4.21
C THR A 38 -23.69 15.09 -4.43
N HIS A 39 -23.01 14.92 -5.57
CA HIS A 39 -21.71 15.56 -5.82
C HIS A 39 -21.73 16.38 -7.11
N ARG A 40 -22.15 17.65 -7.02
CA ARG A 40 -21.80 18.66 -8.01
C ARG A 40 -20.34 19.07 -7.76
N CYS A 41 -19.41 18.36 -8.39
CA CYS A 41 -17.98 18.69 -8.42
C CYS A 41 -17.71 19.74 -9.51
N SER A 42 -17.87 21.02 -9.22
CA SER A 42 -17.44 22.09 -10.13
C SER A 42 -16.12 22.77 -9.72
N GLU A 43 -15.52 22.41 -8.58
CA GLU A 43 -14.31 23.11 -8.07
C GLU A 43 -13.05 22.23 -7.89
N TYR A 44 -13.13 20.91 -8.10
CA TYR A 44 -12.01 19.99 -7.82
C TYR A 44 -11.05 19.75 -9.00
N HIS A 45 -11.24 20.44 -10.14
CA HIS A 45 -10.46 20.19 -11.37
C HIS A 45 -9.00 20.67 -11.32
N LEU A 46 -8.55 21.31 -10.22
CA LEU A 46 -7.24 21.99 -10.18
C LEU A 46 -6.22 21.39 -9.19
N ILE A 47 -6.55 20.36 -8.42
CA ILE A 47 -5.72 19.99 -7.25
C ILE A 47 -4.79 18.80 -7.50
N TYR A 48 -5.08 17.91 -8.42
CA TYR A 48 -4.22 16.75 -8.65
C TYR A 48 -3.35 16.94 -9.88
N GLY A 49 -2.07 17.25 -9.65
CA GLY A 49 -1.04 17.15 -10.68
C GLY A 49 -1.11 15.81 -11.41
N ASP A 50 -0.95 15.84 -12.71
CA ASP A 50 -1.22 14.73 -13.62
C ASP A 50 -0.30 13.50 -13.45
N ASN A 51 0.61 13.46 -12.45
CA ASN A 51 1.70 12.49 -12.44
C ASN A 51 2.06 11.98 -11.05
N LEU A 52 2.15 10.65 -10.90
CA LEU A 52 2.95 10.02 -9.86
C LEU A 52 4.43 10.36 -10.09
N GLN A 53 5.07 11.03 -9.12
CA GLN A 53 6.26 11.83 -9.40
C GLN A 53 7.54 11.25 -8.82
N ALA A 54 7.46 10.38 -7.81
CA ALA A 54 8.61 9.69 -7.24
C ALA A 54 8.21 8.37 -6.56
N ILE A 55 9.20 7.50 -6.34
CA ILE A 55 9.06 6.25 -5.56
C ILE A 55 9.78 6.42 -4.24
N VAL A 56 9.13 6.01 -3.14
CA VAL A 56 9.68 6.09 -1.78
C VAL A 56 9.73 4.70 -1.17
N ILE A 57 10.89 4.30 -0.65
CA ILE A 57 11.19 2.98 -0.12
C ILE A 57 11.77 3.13 1.29
N ALA A 58 11.24 2.41 2.27
CA ALA A 58 11.89 2.19 3.55
C ALA A 58 12.33 0.72 3.62
N THR A 59 13.59 0.45 3.98
CA THR A 59 14.15 -0.90 3.99
C THR A 59 15.15 -1.10 5.11
N VAL A 60 15.21 -2.32 5.61
CA VAL A 60 16.27 -2.80 6.51
C VAL A 60 17.45 -3.42 5.76
N GLY A 61 17.44 -3.36 4.43
CA GLY A 61 18.49 -3.94 3.58
C GLY A 61 18.24 -5.41 3.24
N SER A 62 16.98 -5.82 3.14
CA SER A 62 16.62 -7.18 2.66
C SER A 62 17.19 -7.42 1.26
N PRO A 63 17.68 -8.63 0.93
CA PRO A 63 18.15 -8.98 -0.40
C PRO A 63 17.13 -8.74 -1.53
N SER A 64 15.84 -8.81 -1.22
CA SER A 64 14.74 -8.53 -2.17
C SER A 64 14.79 -7.14 -2.78
N ILE A 65 15.36 -6.16 -2.08
CA ILE A 65 15.48 -4.80 -2.60
C ILE A 65 16.23 -4.75 -3.94
N HIS A 66 17.19 -5.63 -4.18
CA HIS A 66 17.94 -5.66 -5.42
C HIS A 66 17.06 -5.97 -6.63
N VAL A 67 16.07 -6.84 -6.46
CA VAL A 67 15.12 -7.20 -7.52
C VAL A 67 14.15 -6.04 -7.78
N LEU A 68 13.70 -5.37 -6.72
CA LEU A 68 12.91 -4.14 -6.85
C LEU A 68 13.68 -3.07 -7.63
N LEU A 69 14.93 -2.77 -7.25
CA LEU A 69 15.74 -1.75 -7.90
C LEU A 69 16.00 -2.06 -9.37
N GLU A 70 16.18 -3.32 -9.72
CA GLU A 70 16.32 -3.76 -11.10
C GLU A 70 15.03 -3.51 -11.89
N SER A 71 13.86 -3.86 -11.33
CA SER A 71 12.57 -3.59 -11.97
C SER A 71 12.27 -2.10 -12.11
N ILE A 72 12.66 -1.27 -11.13
CA ILE A 72 12.57 0.20 -11.23
C ILE A 72 13.44 0.72 -12.38
N THR A 73 14.69 0.25 -12.48
CA THR A 73 15.60 0.64 -13.57
C THR A 73 15.01 0.30 -14.93
N GLN A 74 14.27 -0.79 -15.02
CA GLN A 74 13.68 -1.26 -16.27
C GLN A 74 12.37 -0.55 -16.62
N TYR A 75 11.48 -0.36 -15.65
CA TYR A 75 10.08 0.05 -15.87
C TYR A 75 9.68 1.42 -15.29
N ALA A 76 10.55 2.03 -14.48
CA ALA A 76 10.29 3.32 -13.82
C ALA A 76 11.53 4.24 -13.84
N ARG A 77 12.36 4.15 -14.87
CA ARG A 77 13.69 4.82 -14.95
C ARG A 77 13.66 6.33 -14.82
N ASP A 78 12.56 6.97 -15.15
CA ASP A 78 12.43 8.42 -15.14
C ASP A 78 11.94 8.96 -13.77
N LEU A 79 11.53 8.08 -12.85
CA LEU A 79 11.06 8.48 -11.55
C LEU A 79 12.23 8.62 -10.56
N PRO A 80 12.32 9.74 -9.82
CA PRO A 80 13.20 9.84 -8.66
C PRO A 80 12.87 8.75 -7.63
N VAL A 81 13.91 8.24 -6.95
CA VAL A 81 13.79 7.20 -5.95
C VAL A 81 14.36 7.67 -4.63
N TYR A 82 13.55 7.70 -3.60
CA TYR A 82 13.93 8.02 -2.23
C TYR A 82 14.01 6.74 -1.42
N ILE A 83 15.17 6.47 -0.83
CA ILE A 83 15.42 5.25 -0.06
C ILE A 83 15.86 5.62 1.34
N SER A 84 15.18 5.05 2.34
CA SER A 84 15.57 5.13 3.74
C SER A 84 16.01 3.77 4.23
N SER A 85 17.24 3.67 4.77
CA SER A 85 17.79 2.43 5.31
C SER A 85 18.75 2.69 6.46
N ASN A 86 18.88 1.72 7.36
CA ASN A 86 19.91 1.67 8.39
C ASN A 86 21.22 1.01 7.89
N SER A 87 21.24 0.44 6.68
CA SER A 87 22.41 -0.17 6.06
C SER A 87 23.15 0.83 5.16
N LEU A 88 24.33 1.26 5.58
CA LEU A 88 25.20 2.10 4.75
C LEU A 88 25.83 1.35 3.57
N GLU A 89 25.97 0.03 3.68
CA GLU A 89 26.51 -0.83 2.61
C GLU A 89 25.55 -0.84 1.42
N LEU A 90 24.25 -0.89 1.69
CA LEU A 90 23.22 -0.82 0.66
C LEU A 90 23.35 0.44 -0.21
N TRP A 91 23.81 1.56 0.35
CA TRP A 91 23.96 2.81 -0.41
C TRP A 91 24.88 2.69 -1.63
N ALA A 92 26.03 2.04 -1.46
CA ALA A 92 26.99 1.87 -2.55
C ALA A 92 26.40 1.01 -3.69
N GLU A 93 25.64 -0.02 -3.32
CA GLU A 93 24.98 -0.92 -4.27
C GLU A 93 23.83 -0.24 -5.01
N VAL A 94 22.97 0.49 -4.29
CA VAL A 94 21.84 1.25 -4.85
C VAL A 94 22.34 2.26 -5.89
N ARG A 95 23.38 3.02 -5.56
CA ARG A 95 23.98 4.00 -6.46
C ARG A 95 24.53 3.36 -7.74
N GLY A 96 25.06 2.14 -7.63
CA GLY A 96 25.56 1.38 -8.76
C GLY A 96 24.45 0.88 -9.70
N ARG A 97 23.26 0.54 -9.17
CA ARG A 97 22.14 -0.03 -9.92
C ARG A 97 21.24 1.03 -10.54
N LEU A 98 20.87 2.05 -9.81
CA LEU A 98 19.95 3.11 -10.26
C LEU A 98 20.66 4.27 -10.98
N LYS A 99 21.52 3.96 -11.94
CA LYS A 99 22.34 4.97 -12.65
C LYS A 99 21.52 6.03 -13.40
N ASN A 100 20.33 5.65 -13.87
CA ASN A 100 19.47 6.51 -14.68
C ASN A 100 18.40 7.22 -13.85
N ASN A 101 18.23 6.83 -12.59
CA ASN A 101 17.27 7.46 -11.69
C ASN A 101 17.96 8.52 -10.81
N ARG A 102 17.26 9.59 -10.49
CA ARG A 102 17.70 10.47 -9.40
C ARG A 102 17.46 9.74 -8.06
N VAL A 103 18.53 9.38 -7.37
CA VAL A 103 18.43 8.65 -6.10
C VAL A 103 18.77 9.57 -4.94
N VAL A 104 17.92 9.59 -3.93
CA VAL A 104 18.13 10.23 -2.64
C VAL A 104 18.14 9.15 -1.57
N PHE A 105 19.26 8.97 -0.90
CA PHE A 105 19.40 8.01 0.19
C PHE A 105 19.44 8.73 1.53
N ARG A 106 18.73 8.18 2.53
CA ARG A 106 18.74 8.69 3.90
C ARG A 106 18.97 7.58 4.92
N PRO A 107 19.83 7.83 5.93
CA PRO A 107 19.90 6.96 7.08
C PRO A 107 18.54 6.88 7.79
N ASN A 108 18.18 5.68 8.23
CA ASN A 108 16.97 5.41 8.98
C ASN A 108 17.34 4.97 10.41
N THR A 109 16.71 5.58 11.39
CA THR A 109 16.85 5.23 12.81
C THR A 109 15.54 4.72 13.41
N ALA A 110 14.49 4.65 12.60
CA ALA A 110 13.18 4.16 13.04
C ALA A 110 13.23 2.66 13.37
N THR A 111 12.47 2.28 14.37
CA THR A 111 12.39 0.90 14.88
C THR A 111 11.10 0.18 14.47
N ASN A 112 10.21 0.88 13.75
CA ASN A 112 8.96 0.33 13.25
C ASN A 112 8.65 0.83 11.85
N PHE A 113 7.71 0.16 11.20
CA PHE A 113 7.26 0.44 9.83
C PHE A 113 6.74 1.87 9.69
N GLY A 114 5.81 2.29 10.57
CA GLY A 114 5.16 3.59 10.46
C GLY A 114 6.15 4.73 10.49
N ASP A 115 7.03 4.77 11.49
CA ASP A 115 8.03 5.84 11.64
C ASP A 115 9.05 5.84 10.48
N ALA A 116 9.42 4.66 9.98
CA ALA A 116 10.34 4.54 8.85
C ALA A 116 9.76 5.22 7.60
N TYR A 117 8.50 4.89 7.25
CA TYR A 117 7.84 5.51 6.11
C TYR A 117 7.50 6.98 6.35
N ASN A 118 7.03 7.35 7.55
CA ASN A 118 6.74 8.75 7.88
C ASN A 118 7.96 9.64 7.65
N SER A 119 9.14 9.19 8.07
CA SER A 119 10.39 9.93 7.90
C SER A 119 10.71 10.18 6.43
N ILE A 120 10.68 9.14 5.58
CA ILE A 120 11.15 9.28 4.20
C ILE A 120 10.10 9.88 3.27
N VAL A 121 8.81 9.60 3.48
CA VAL A 121 7.71 10.19 2.69
C VAL A 121 7.61 11.70 2.97
N SER A 122 7.63 12.10 4.25
CA SER A 122 7.63 13.51 4.62
C SER A 122 8.86 14.24 4.07
N TYR A 123 10.03 13.60 4.12
CA TYR A 123 11.24 14.18 3.51
C TYR A 123 11.09 14.37 2.00
N ALA A 124 10.55 13.39 1.30
CA ALA A 124 10.37 13.48 -0.14
C ALA A 124 9.40 14.61 -0.53
N PHE A 125 8.29 14.77 0.19
CA PHE A 125 7.36 15.89 -0.02
C PHE A 125 7.94 17.26 0.34
N GLN A 126 8.83 17.34 1.34
CA GLN A 126 9.46 18.60 1.76
C GLN A 126 10.56 19.09 0.80
N HIS A 127 11.28 18.15 0.14
CA HIS A 127 12.46 18.45 -0.66
C HIS A 127 12.27 18.25 -2.16
N GLY A 128 11.16 17.63 -2.56
CA GLY A 128 10.71 17.53 -3.94
C GLY A 128 9.45 18.36 -4.13
N ASP A 129 9.30 18.94 -5.31
CA ASP A 129 8.07 19.61 -5.71
C ASP A 129 7.09 18.57 -6.26
N TYR A 130 6.54 17.76 -5.33
CA TYR A 130 5.67 16.62 -5.65
C TYR A 130 4.27 16.82 -5.08
N ASP A 131 3.26 16.57 -5.91
CA ASP A 131 1.86 16.51 -5.50
C ASP A 131 1.46 15.10 -5.03
N SER A 132 2.17 14.08 -5.54
CA SER A 132 1.92 12.69 -5.18
C SER A 132 3.16 11.81 -5.31
N LEU A 133 3.21 10.75 -4.51
CA LEU A 133 4.31 9.79 -4.42
C LEU A 133 3.78 8.36 -4.49
N ILE A 134 4.66 7.42 -4.85
CA ILE A 134 4.43 5.99 -4.71
C ILE A 134 5.23 5.49 -3.51
N ILE A 135 4.54 4.94 -2.52
CA ILE A 135 5.15 4.17 -1.42
C ILE A 135 5.37 2.75 -1.93
N ALA A 136 6.55 2.18 -1.73
CA ALA A 136 6.89 0.84 -2.18
C ALA A 136 7.59 0.04 -1.06
N ASN A 137 7.15 -1.21 -0.84
CA ASN A 137 7.92 -2.18 -0.05
C ASN A 137 9.16 -2.64 -0.82
N ASP A 138 10.18 -3.09 -0.10
CA ASP A 138 11.46 -3.53 -0.67
C ASP A 138 11.45 -4.94 -1.27
N ASP A 139 10.31 -5.65 -1.19
CA ASP A 139 10.10 -7.02 -1.67
C ASP A 139 9.04 -7.11 -2.79
N VAL A 140 8.84 -6.02 -3.53
CA VAL A 140 7.97 -6.01 -4.71
C VAL A 140 8.77 -5.96 -6.02
N VAL A 141 8.17 -6.43 -7.09
CA VAL A 141 8.73 -6.39 -8.46
C VAL A 141 7.68 -5.80 -9.40
N LEU A 142 8.06 -4.78 -10.13
CA LEU A 142 7.18 -4.11 -11.09
C LEU A 142 6.99 -4.96 -12.35
N SER A 143 5.80 -4.92 -12.94
CA SER A 143 5.55 -5.37 -14.30
C SER A 143 5.76 -4.22 -15.31
N PRO A 144 5.91 -4.51 -16.60
CA PRO A 144 6.21 -3.48 -17.63
C PRO A 144 5.23 -2.31 -17.67
N ASP A 145 3.96 -2.55 -17.34
CA ASP A 145 2.87 -1.58 -17.43
C ASP A 145 2.36 -1.06 -16.07
N THR A 146 3.02 -1.45 -14.95
CA THR A 146 2.60 -1.05 -13.61
C THR A 146 2.46 0.45 -13.48
N ILE A 147 3.53 1.19 -13.80
CA ILE A 147 3.58 2.66 -13.62
C ILE A 147 2.59 3.36 -14.55
N GLU A 148 2.51 2.94 -15.80
CA GLU A 148 1.60 3.54 -16.77
C GLU A 148 0.13 3.38 -16.34
N LYS A 149 -0.25 2.16 -15.94
CA LYS A 149 -1.61 1.88 -15.45
C LYS A 149 -1.92 2.65 -14.18
N MET A 150 -1.01 2.68 -13.21
CA MET A 150 -1.23 3.43 -11.98
C MET A 150 -1.39 4.93 -12.21
N LYS A 151 -0.58 5.53 -13.09
CA LYS A 151 -0.72 6.94 -13.48
C LYS A 151 -2.08 7.22 -14.12
N ALA A 152 -2.48 6.38 -15.08
CA ALA A 152 -3.77 6.53 -15.76
C ALA A 152 -4.96 6.37 -14.79
N ASP A 153 -4.88 5.39 -13.87
CA ASP A 153 -5.92 5.13 -12.88
C ASP A 153 -6.00 6.25 -11.84
N TYR A 154 -4.85 6.73 -11.34
CA TYR A 154 -4.78 7.83 -10.38
C TYR A 154 -5.41 9.11 -10.95
N LYS A 155 -5.05 9.45 -12.19
CA LYS A 155 -5.67 10.56 -12.92
C LYS A 155 -7.17 10.36 -13.13
N TYR A 156 -7.61 9.13 -13.41
CA TYR A 156 -9.01 8.83 -13.65
C TYR A 156 -9.85 9.02 -12.38
N VAL A 157 -9.45 8.40 -11.26
CA VAL A 157 -10.21 8.49 -10.01
C VAL A 157 -10.11 9.86 -9.35
N GLY A 158 -8.98 10.56 -9.50
CA GLY A 158 -8.75 11.89 -8.95
C GLY A 158 -9.64 13.00 -9.56
N ARG A 159 -10.33 12.71 -10.68
CA ARG A 159 -11.30 13.65 -11.26
C ARG A 159 -12.59 13.75 -10.47
N GLU A 160 -12.94 12.70 -9.73
CA GLU A 160 -14.23 12.58 -9.07
C GLU A 160 -14.10 12.41 -7.55
N PHE A 161 -12.91 11.99 -7.07
CA PHE A 161 -12.71 11.63 -5.67
C PHE A 161 -11.48 12.28 -5.06
N LYS A 162 -11.54 12.55 -3.76
CA LYS A 162 -10.35 12.73 -2.94
C LYS A 162 -9.70 11.37 -2.73
N VAL A 163 -8.58 11.13 -3.41
CA VAL A 163 -7.88 9.86 -3.36
C VAL A 163 -7.01 9.78 -2.11
N GLY A 164 -7.28 8.83 -1.22
CA GLY A 164 -6.42 8.47 -0.10
C GLY A 164 -5.24 7.64 -0.62
N PHE A 165 -5.48 6.35 -0.89
CA PHE A 165 -4.51 5.49 -1.54
C PHE A 165 -5.04 4.93 -2.85
N LEU A 166 -4.16 4.82 -3.86
CA LEU A 166 -4.35 3.96 -5.02
C LEU A 166 -3.29 2.85 -4.98
N GLY A 167 -3.67 1.64 -4.54
CA GLY A 167 -2.75 0.51 -4.42
C GLY A 167 -2.69 -0.36 -5.67
N ALA A 168 -1.52 -0.87 -5.99
CA ALA A 168 -1.36 -1.87 -7.05
C ALA A 168 -1.99 -3.21 -6.62
N ARG A 169 -2.41 -4.01 -7.60
CA ARG A 169 -2.75 -5.42 -7.38
C ARG A 169 -1.51 -6.25 -7.17
N SER A 170 -1.66 -7.35 -6.46
CA SER A 170 -0.56 -8.28 -6.22
C SER A 170 -1.05 -9.70 -6.03
N ASP A 171 -0.12 -10.64 -6.06
CA ASP A 171 -0.33 -12.06 -5.80
C ASP A 171 -0.18 -12.44 -4.32
N TYR A 172 0.34 -11.53 -3.48
CA TYR A 172 0.46 -11.72 -2.04
C TYR A 172 0.19 -10.41 -1.29
N VAL A 173 -1.06 -10.17 -0.94
CA VAL A 173 -1.52 -8.91 -0.31
C VAL A 173 -2.92 -9.10 0.28
N LEU A 174 -3.49 -8.06 0.88
CA LEU A 174 -4.87 -8.03 1.36
C LEU A 174 -5.88 -8.45 0.28
N PRO A 175 -6.99 -9.10 0.64
CA PRO A 175 -7.94 -9.69 -0.31
C PRO A 175 -8.43 -8.75 -1.40
N ALA A 176 -8.64 -7.47 -1.09
CA ALA A 176 -9.12 -6.50 -2.08
C ALA A 176 -8.15 -6.28 -3.25
N GLN A 177 -6.84 -6.35 -2.98
CA GLN A 177 -5.78 -6.17 -3.96
C GLN A 177 -5.26 -7.50 -4.53
N ASN A 178 -5.61 -8.64 -3.91
CA ASN A 178 -5.09 -9.94 -4.27
C ASN A 178 -5.70 -10.45 -5.57
N ILE A 179 -4.85 -10.87 -6.51
CA ILE A 179 -5.28 -11.50 -7.77
C ILE A 179 -5.57 -13.00 -7.60
N ARG A 180 -5.16 -13.62 -6.50
CA ARG A 180 -5.45 -15.02 -6.22
C ARG A 180 -6.89 -15.15 -5.77
N VAL A 181 -7.62 -16.09 -6.38
CA VAL A 181 -8.98 -16.43 -5.94
C VAL A 181 -8.87 -17.45 -4.80
N ALA A 182 -9.53 -17.18 -3.67
CA ALA A 182 -9.38 -17.93 -2.42
C ALA A 182 -9.70 -19.43 -2.51
N GLU A 183 -10.36 -19.89 -3.56
CA GLU A 183 -10.78 -21.27 -3.74
C GLU A 183 -9.82 -22.11 -4.62
N GLN A 184 -8.72 -21.51 -5.07
CA GLN A 184 -7.80 -22.18 -6.00
C GLN A 184 -6.44 -22.39 -5.36
N ASP A 185 -6.22 -23.59 -4.83
CA ASP A 185 -4.92 -24.04 -4.29
C ASP A 185 -3.87 -24.31 -5.39
N ASP A 186 -4.21 -24.13 -6.66
CA ASP A 186 -3.34 -24.42 -7.78
C ASP A 186 -2.52 -23.17 -8.17
N VAL A 187 -1.19 -23.29 -8.17
CA VAL A 187 -0.25 -22.24 -8.58
C VAL A 187 -0.57 -21.72 -9.99
N PHE A 188 -1.05 -22.56 -10.88
CA PHE A 188 -1.43 -22.16 -12.24
C PHE A 188 -2.73 -21.38 -12.30
N SER A 189 -3.67 -21.62 -11.39
CA SER A 189 -4.89 -20.81 -11.31
C SER A 189 -4.66 -19.46 -10.65
N ALA A 190 -3.63 -19.32 -9.80
CA ALA A 190 -3.18 -18.02 -9.31
C ALA A 190 -2.60 -17.14 -10.43
N LEU A 191 -2.12 -17.75 -11.52
CA LEU A 191 -1.66 -17.07 -12.72
C LEU A 191 -2.76 -16.83 -13.76
N LYS A 192 -3.98 -17.29 -13.53
CA LYS A 192 -5.13 -16.83 -14.29
C LYS A 192 -5.38 -15.37 -13.94
N TRP A 193 -4.70 -14.53 -14.65
CA TRP A 193 -5.07 -13.15 -14.82
C TRP A 193 -6.47 -13.11 -15.44
N GLU A 194 -7.47 -13.16 -14.61
CA GLU A 194 -8.59 -12.34 -14.91
C GLU A 194 -8.05 -10.94 -14.70
N SER A 195 -7.54 -10.40 -15.79
CA SER A 195 -7.21 -9.00 -15.86
C SER A 195 -8.50 -8.29 -15.52
N GLU A 196 -8.73 -8.04 -14.23
CA GLU A 196 -9.80 -7.15 -13.85
C GLU A 196 -9.46 -5.82 -14.50
N LEU A 197 -10.13 -5.55 -15.58
CA LEU A 197 -10.01 -4.34 -16.37
C LEU A 197 -10.53 -3.11 -15.59
N HIS A 198 -10.90 -3.31 -14.32
CA HIS A 198 -11.60 -2.31 -13.54
C HIS A 198 -10.82 -1.86 -12.32
N ILE A 199 -10.86 -0.55 -12.09
CA ILE A 199 -10.45 0.05 -10.81
C ILE A 199 -11.53 -0.32 -9.79
N LYS A 200 -11.11 -0.71 -8.58
CA LYS A 200 -12.01 -1.17 -7.52
C LYS A 200 -11.87 -0.27 -6.30
N MET A 201 -12.97 0.21 -5.74
CA MET A 201 -12.99 0.92 -4.46
C MET A 201 -12.87 -0.09 -3.31
N THR A 202 -12.18 0.30 -2.23
CA THR A 202 -11.99 -0.52 -1.03
C THR A 202 -11.79 0.36 0.20
N ASP A 203 -12.05 -0.18 1.39
CA ASP A 203 -11.85 0.54 2.65
C ASP A 203 -10.39 0.53 3.11
N VAL A 204 -9.59 -0.44 2.67
CA VAL A 204 -8.19 -0.62 3.08
C VAL A 204 -7.30 -0.95 1.89
N ILE A 205 -6.15 -0.31 1.84
CA ILE A 205 -5.04 -0.62 0.95
C ILE A 205 -3.82 -0.98 1.78
N ALA A 206 -3.21 -2.14 1.52
CA ALA A 206 -1.85 -2.42 1.95
C ALA A 206 -0.90 -1.67 1.01
N PRO A 207 -0.10 -0.71 1.50
CA PRO A 207 0.72 0.16 0.66
C PRO A 207 2.01 -0.52 0.20
N ILE A 208 1.93 -1.78 -0.20
CA ILE A 208 3.08 -2.53 -0.75
C ILE A 208 3.66 -1.85 -1.99
N PHE A 209 2.77 -1.26 -2.82
CA PHE A 209 3.08 -0.36 -3.92
C PHE A 209 1.84 0.51 -4.15
N ALA A 210 1.81 1.68 -3.55
CA ALA A 210 0.62 2.51 -3.51
C ALA A 210 0.92 4.00 -3.67
N ALA A 211 0.11 4.68 -4.47
CA ALA A 211 0.16 6.12 -4.63
C ALA A 211 -0.59 6.82 -3.51
N ILE A 212 -0.06 7.97 -3.04
CA ILE A 212 -0.68 8.87 -2.09
C ILE A 212 -0.39 10.32 -2.49
N SER A 213 -1.37 11.22 -2.33
CA SER A 213 -1.17 12.66 -2.52
C SER A 213 -0.50 13.31 -1.31
N LYS A 214 0.12 14.47 -1.52
CA LYS A 214 0.64 15.31 -0.45
C LYS A 214 -0.47 15.73 0.52
N GLU A 215 -1.64 16.13 0.01
CA GLU A 215 -2.79 16.53 0.81
C GLU A 215 -3.30 15.38 1.71
N ALA A 216 -3.40 14.17 1.17
CA ALA A 216 -3.78 12.99 1.96
C ALA A 216 -2.72 12.67 3.03
N TRP A 217 -1.43 12.77 2.68
CA TRP A 217 -0.32 12.57 3.61
C TRP A 217 -0.27 13.60 4.74
N GLU A 218 -0.58 14.85 4.45
CA GLU A 218 -0.68 15.93 5.45
C GLU A 218 -1.92 15.75 6.35
N THR A 219 -2.95 15.05 5.88
CA THR A 219 -4.16 14.75 6.65
C THR A 219 -3.96 13.60 7.63
N ALA A 220 -3.30 12.51 7.22
CA ALA A 220 -2.99 11.37 8.08
C ALA A 220 -1.68 10.71 7.65
N GLN A 221 -0.94 10.19 8.65
CA GLN A 221 0.32 9.48 8.50
C GLN A 221 0.22 8.10 9.16
N PHE A 222 1.18 7.22 8.90
CA PHE A 222 1.20 5.92 9.55
C PHE A 222 1.37 6.05 11.07
N PRO A 223 0.67 5.25 11.87
CA PRO A 223 0.93 5.15 13.30
C PRO A 223 2.30 4.52 13.57
N SER A 224 2.90 4.81 14.73
CA SER A 224 4.20 4.28 15.17
C SER A 224 4.11 2.80 15.55
N THR A 225 3.78 1.94 14.59
CA THR A 225 3.64 0.49 14.78
C THR A 225 4.04 -0.26 13.52
N ASN A 226 4.38 -1.55 13.67
CA ASN A 226 4.70 -2.43 12.54
C ASN A 226 3.44 -2.97 11.85
N TRP A 227 2.38 -3.21 12.62
CA TRP A 227 1.18 -3.90 12.17
C TRP A 227 -0.05 -3.02 12.31
N TYR A 228 -1.05 -3.26 11.48
CA TYR A 228 -2.27 -2.46 11.37
C TYR A 228 -2.05 -0.99 10.99
N SER A 229 -0.82 -0.61 10.61
CA SER A 229 -0.49 0.77 10.19
C SER A 229 -1.32 1.19 8.98
N ASP A 230 -1.47 0.29 8.02
CA ASP A 230 -2.27 0.44 6.82
C ASP A 230 -3.77 0.56 7.13
N ASN A 231 -4.30 -0.28 8.02
CA ASN A 231 -5.70 -0.20 8.45
C ASN A 231 -6.01 1.13 9.13
N ILE A 232 -5.13 1.59 10.01
CA ILE A 232 -5.34 2.81 10.81
C ILE A 232 -5.27 4.06 9.92
N ILE A 233 -4.25 4.19 9.07
CA ILE A 233 -4.15 5.35 8.17
C ILE A 233 -5.30 5.38 7.15
N CYS A 234 -5.69 4.23 6.60
CA CYS A 234 -6.84 4.16 5.69
C CYS A 234 -8.13 4.59 6.39
N HIS A 235 -8.37 4.11 7.61
CA HIS A 235 -9.53 4.52 8.41
C HIS A 235 -9.55 6.04 8.67
N ASP A 236 -8.41 6.63 9.04
CA ASP A 236 -8.30 8.05 9.31
C ASP A 236 -8.54 8.90 8.06
N LEU A 237 -8.00 8.48 6.93
CA LEU A 237 -8.25 9.11 5.64
C LEU A 237 -9.71 8.98 5.21
N CYS A 238 -10.35 7.81 5.39
CA CYS A 238 -11.77 7.64 5.14
C CYS A 238 -12.64 8.59 5.99
N LYS A 239 -12.32 8.73 7.28
CA LYS A 239 -13.00 9.70 8.16
C LYS A 239 -12.84 11.14 7.69
N ALA A 240 -11.72 11.47 7.05
CA ALA A 240 -11.46 12.78 6.48
C ALA A 240 -12.05 12.96 5.07
N GLY A 241 -12.81 11.99 4.57
CA GLY A 241 -13.53 12.05 3.28
C GLY A 241 -12.70 11.63 2.07
N TYR A 242 -11.59 10.92 2.29
CA TYR A 242 -10.82 10.30 1.21
C TYR A 242 -11.34 8.90 0.88
N PHE A 243 -11.07 8.45 -0.34
CA PHE A 243 -11.45 7.14 -0.85
C PHE A 243 -10.21 6.36 -1.29
N HIS A 244 -10.25 5.05 -1.11
CA HIS A 244 -9.17 4.17 -1.51
C HIS A 244 -9.55 3.31 -2.71
N PHE A 245 -8.57 3.07 -3.58
CA PHE A 245 -8.80 2.35 -4.82
C PHE A 245 -7.71 1.31 -5.08
N VAL A 246 -8.11 0.19 -5.67
CA VAL A 246 -7.20 -0.79 -6.24
C VAL A 246 -7.03 -0.48 -7.73
N SER A 247 -5.79 -0.23 -8.15
CA SER A 247 -5.41 0.03 -9.53
C SER A 247 -5.48 -1.23 -10.38
N ARG A 248 -5.51 -1.06 -11.69
CA ARG A 248 -5.25 -2.13 -12.68
C ARG A 248 -3.76 -2.49 -12.78
N GLY A 249 -2.86 -1.64 -12.26
CA GLY A 249 -1.43 -1.92 -12.19
C GLY A 249 -1.14 -3.09 -11.26
N TYR A 250 -0.21 -3.96 -11.68
CA TYR A 250 0.20 -5.14 -10.93
C TYR A 250 1.67 -5.06 -10.51
N VAL A 251 1.95 -5.55 -9.31
CA VAL A 251 3.30 -5.85 -8.82
C VAL A 251 3.34 -7.28 -8.26
N HIS A 252 4.41 -8.00 -8.49
CA HIS A 252 4.67 -9.23 -7.74
C HIS A 252 5.20 -8.86 -6.35
N HIS A 253 4.70 -9.50 -5.29
CA HIS A 253 5.09 -9.26 -3.92
C HIS A 253 5.56 -10.56 -3.28
N ALA A 254 6.83 -10.65 -2.94
CA ALA A 254 7.39 -11.85 -2.32
C ALA A 254 6.81 -12.13 -0.93
N GLY A 255 6.43 -11.06 -0.21
CA GLY A 255 5.75 -11.11 1.08
C GLY A 255 6.58 -11.69 2.22
N SER A 256 6.32 -11.23 3.43
CA SER A 256 6.88 -11.77 4.69
C SER A 256 8.42 -11.86 4.76
N GLN A 257 9.15 -11.14 3.90
CA GLN A 257 10.62 -11.22 3.85
C GLN A 257 11.29 -10.61 5.08
N THR A 258 10.68 -9.57 5.65
CA THR A 258 11.25 -8.85 6.81
C THR A 258 10.68 -9.34 8.14
N VAL A 259 9.41 -9.71 8.17
CA VAL A 259 8.66 -9.95 9.42
C VAL A 259 8.33 -11.43 9.67
N GLY A 260 8.58 -12.30 8.69
CA GLY A 260 8.28 -13.73 8.78
C GLY A 260 6.78 -14.06 8.79
N ASN A 261 6.46 -15.31 9.12
CA ASN A 261 5.09 -15.85 9.04
C ASN A 261 4.44 -16.06 10.43
N ASP A 262 4.93 -15.42 11.48
CA ASP A 262 4.33 -15.53 12.82
C ASP A 262 3.17 -14.54 12.97
N PHE A 263 2.04 -14.90 12.40
CA PHE A 263 0.82 -14.07 12.44
C PHE A 263 0.29 -13.82 13.85
N LYS A 264 0.53 -14.73 14.80
CA LYS A 264 0.13 -14.53 16.18
C LYS A 264 0.92 -13.38 16.80
N LYS A 265 2.23 -13.36 16.60
CA LYS A 265 3.10 -12.26 17.03
C LYS A 265 2.68 -10.95 16.36
N CYS A 266 2.41 -10.96 15.06
CA CYS A 266 1.96 -9.79 14.31
C CYS A 266 0.65 -9.20 14.86
N HIS A 267 -0.25 -10.03 15.36
CA HIS A 267 -1.50 -9.60 15.97
C HIS A 267 -1.31 -9.07 17.40
N GLU A 268 -0.44 -9.69 18.20
CA GLU A 268 -0.25 -9.32 19.60
C GLU A 268 0.71 -8.12 19.79
N GLU A 269 1.72 -7.98 18.92
CA GLU A 269 2.74 -6.93 19.03
C GLU A 269 2.15 -5.50 19.12
N PRO A 270 1.19 -5.08 18.28
CA PRO A 270 0.63 -3.73 18.31
C PRO A 270 -0.49 -3.55 19.34
N ARG A 271 -0.92 -4.61 20.03
CA ARG A 271 -2.14 -4.63 20.87
C ARG A 271 -2.16 -3.54 21.92
N GLU A 272 -1.10 -3.44 22.72
CA GLU A 272 -1.02 -2.43 23.80
C GLU A 272 -0.91 -1.01 23.23
N TRP A 273 -0.16 -0.84 22.16
CA TRP A 273 -0.07 0.45 21.48
C TRP A 273 -1.44 0.91 20.97
N ILE A 274 -2.18 0.03 20.29
CA ILE A 274 -3.52 0.34 19.75
C ILE A 274 -4.48 0.62 20.92
N LYS A 275 -4.46 -0.16 21.98
CA LYS A 275 -5.31 0.06 23.16
C LYS A 275 -5.08 1.44 23.77
N GLN A 276 -3.83 1.87 23.85
CA GLN A 276 -3.47 3.14 24.47
C GLN A 276 -3.73 4.34 23.55
N HIS A 277 -3.40 4.24 22.26
CA HIS A 277 -3.39 5.37 21.35
C HIS A 277 -4.59 5.42 20.40
N ARG A 278 -5.23 4.28 20.18
CA ARG A 278 -6.36 4.12 19.26
C ARG A 278 -7.44 3.22 19.85
N PRO A 279 -8.04 3.62 21.00
CA PRO A 279 -9.10 2.85 21.62
C PRO A 279 -10.31 2.65 20.71
N ASP A 280 -10.56 3.58 19.78
CA ASP A 280 -11.58 3.47 18.73
C ASP A 280 -11.35 2.27 17.80
N MET A 281 -10.08 1.95 17.49
CA MET A 281 -9.70 0.80 16.66
C MET A 281 -9.49 -0.47 17.47
N TYR A 282 -9.26 -0.36 18.78
CA TYR A 282 -9.02 -1.52 19.63
C TYR A 282 -10.20 -2.49 19.64
N GLU A 283 -11.40 -1.99 19.78
CA GLU A 283 -12.62 -2.81 19.74
C GLU A 283 -12.81 -3.49 18.36
N VAL A 284 -12.39 -2.82 17.29
CA VAL A 284 -12.46 -3.37 15.94
C VAL A 284 -11.53 -4.57 15.76
N PHE A 285 -10.30 -4.49 16.27
CA PHE A 285 -9.28 -5.52 16.07
C PHE A 285 -9.31 -6.61 17.15
N TYR A 286 -9.72 -6.30 18.37
CA TYR A 286 -9.59 -7.18 19.54
C TYR A 286 -10.87 -7.39 20.36
N GLY A 287 -11.95 -6.65 20.12
CA GLY A 287 -13.15 -6.63 20.94
C GLY A 287 -14.00 -7.92 20.95
N ASN A 288 -13.64 -8.93 20.14
CA ASN A 288 -14.34 -10.22 20.05
C ASN A 288 -13.45 -11.43 20.33
N THR A 289 -12.32 -11.24 21.03
CA THR A 289 -11.41 -12.34 21.44
C THR A 289 -11.73 -12.84 22.85
#